data_be40ef642958217afa3dab6bb87fc288
#
_entry.id   be40ef642958217afa3dab6bb87fc288
#
_cell.length_a   1.000
_cell.length_b   1.000
_cell.length_c   1.000
_cell.angle_alpha   90.00
_cell.angle_beta   90.00
_cell.angle_gamma   90.00
#
_symmetry.space_group_name_H-M   'P 1'
#
loop_
_entity.id
_entity.type
_entity.pdbx_description
1 polymer ?
#
loop_
_entity_poly.entity_id
_entity_poly.type
_entity_poly.pdbx_seq_one_letter_code
_entity_poly.pdbx_strand_id
1 'polypeptide(L)'
;MLDWDDLRFFLAVARHGSLTAAAKELLVAQSTVGRRLASLEASLGVRLLNRTPDGYVPTLAGQDVQEKAERLEAEALTLERNVGGRDLRLAGLVRVTCAETLATQILTPCLATLHKQHPDIMIELIPNARELSLSMREADVSVRLKRSDQHDLVVRSIGSVAFGLYASPEYLKRSGEPDFEGGCPGQRLITHQDELRDASQMSWLTNLAPRARVSMHTSSHEAAVTAALHGAGLACLARFRADREEGLTRLAVPTPAPSAGIWLVVHRDNRETPRIRVVLTLIYDGVRRLGHQLNPSDAVTD
;
A
#
# COMPACT_ATOMS: atom_id res chain seq x y z
N MET A 1 18.11 35.18 -5.49
CA MET A 1 16.70 34.87 -5.11
C MET A 1 16.43 33.45 -5.55
N LEU A 2 15.88 32.63 -4.67
CA LEU A 2 15.53 31.22 -4.97
C LEU A 2 14.47 31.19 -6.07
N ASP A 3 14.71 30.46 -7.16
CA ASP A 3 13.70 30.21 -8.18
C ASP A 3 12.99 28.89 -7.86
N TRP A 4 11.67 28.90 -7.77
CA TRP A 4 10.86 27.69 -7.52
C TRP A 4 11.06 26.63 -8.60
N ASP A 5 11.21 27.05 -9.82
CA ASP A 5 11.44 26.12 -10.94
C ASP A 5 12.73 25.31 -10.73
N ASP A 6 13.80 25.94 -10.22
CA ASP A 6 15.07 25.26 -9.95
C ASP A 6 14.92 24.14 -8.89
N LEU A 7 14.01 24.31 -7.89
CA LEU A 7 13.68 23.27 -6.92
C LEU A 7 13.01 22.04 -7.56
N ARG A 8 12.14 22.24 -8.55
CA ARG A 8 11.52 21.12 -9.30
C ARG A 8 12.56 20.27 -10.00
N PHE A 9 13.56 20.92 -10.62
CA PHE A 9 14.67 20.21 -11.28
C PHE A 9 15.52 19.43 -10.27
N PHE A 10 15.81 20.02 -9.11
CA PHE A 10 16.51 19.33 -8.03
C PHE A 10 15.73 18.10 -7.54
N LEU A 11 14.42 18.22 -7.26
CA LEU A 11 13.57 17.12 -6.82
C LEU A 11 13.57 15.96 -7.80
N ALA A 12 13.41 16.26 -9.10
CA ALA A 12 13.44 15.22 -10.12
C ALA A 12 14.79 14.48 -10.15
N VAL A 13 15.93 15.19 -10.00
CA VAL A 13 17.24 14.53 -9.95
C VAL A 13 17.43 13.74 -8.67
N ALA A 14 16.97 14.26 -7.52
CA ALA A 14 17.06 13.57 -6.23
C ALA A 14 16.26 12.26 -6.21
N ARG A 15 15.05 12.26 -6.81
CA ARG A 15 14.17 11.08 -6.92
C ARG A 15 14.73 10.02 -7.87
N HIS A 16 15.25 10.42 -9.01
CA HIS A 16 15.67 9.48 -10.06
C HIS A 16 17.16 9.13 -10.02
N GLY A 17 17.95 9.83 -9.24
CA GLY A 17 19.40 9.64 -9.18
C GLY A 17 20.13 9.98 -10.50
N SER A 18 19.45 10.54 -11.52
CA SER A 18 19.98 10.73 -12.85
C SER A 18 19.45 11.98 -13.55
N LEU A 19 20.35 12.81 -14.10
CA LEU A 19 19.98 13.96 -14.93
C LEU A 19 19.19 13.56 -16.18
N THR A 20 19.49 12.40 -16.75
CA THR A 20 18.81 11.90 -17.96
C THR A 20 17.38 11.46 -17.63
N ALA A 21 17.19 10.78 -16.52
CA ALA A 21 15.86 10.35 -16.09
C ALA A 21 14.99 11.54 -15.68
N ALA A 22 15.55 12.49 -14.93
CA ALA A 22 14.89 13.75 -14.58
C ALA A 22 14.51 14.57 -15.83
N ALA A 23 15.38 14.62 -16.85
CA ALA A 23 15.11 15.30 -18.11
C ALA A 23 13.91 14.69 -18.86
N LYS A 24 13.76 13.36 -18.84
CA LYS A 24 12.61 12.66 -19.42
C LYS A 24 11.31 12.99 -18.69
N GLU A 25 11.34 12.98 -17.37
CA GLU A 25 10.16 13.33 -16.55
C GLU A 25 9.71 14.76 -16.81
N LEU A 26 10.68 15.71 -16.82
CA LEU A 26 10.40 17.13 -16.97
C LEU A 26 10.22 17.58 -18.44
N LEU A 27 10.35 16.65 -19.42
CA LEU A 27 10.23 16.91 -20.86
C LEU A 27 11.17 18.03 -21.36
N VAL A 28 12.42 18.03 -20.88
CA VAL A 28 13.46 19.00 -21.23
C VAL A 28 14.77 18.32 -21.63
N ALA A 29 15.75 19.10 -22.13
CA ALA A 29 17.09 18.59 -22.40
C ALA A 29 17.86 18.36 -21.08
N GLN A 30 18.70 17.32 -21.02
CA GLN A 30 19.57 17.01 -19.88
C GLN A 30 20.46 18.20 -19.46
N SER A 31 20.97 18.96 -20.43
CA SER A 31 21.76 20.17 -20.16
C SER A 31 20.98 21.24 -19.42
N THR A 32 19.67 21.33 -19.66
CA THR A 32 18.77 22.25 -18.93
C THR A 32 18.67 21.83 -17.46
N VAL A 33 18.49 20.54 -17.18
CA VAL A 33 18.44 19.99 -15.82
C VAL A 33 19.73 20.32 -15.07
N GLY A 34 20.90 20.03 -15.68
CA GLY A 34 22.20 20.31 -15.07
C GLY A 34 22.41 21.80 -14.77
N ARG A 35 22.02 22.70 -15.69
CA ARG A 35 22.14 24.14 -15.51
C ARG A 35 21.23 24.66 -14.38
N ARG A 36 19.97 24.19 -14.32
CA ARG A 36 19.01 24.57 -13.28
C ARG A 36 19.46 24.10 -11.90
N LEU A 37 19.95 22.86 -11.79
CA LEU A 37 20.56 22.35 -10.56
C LEU A 37 21.75 23.21 -10.10
N ALA A 38 22.67 23.51 -11.00
CA ALA A 38 23.81 24.37 -10.69
C ALA A 38 23.41 25.79 -10.26
N SER A 39 22.36 26.36 -10.87
CA SER A 39 21.77 27.65 -10.50
C SER A 39 21.25 27.61 -9.06
N LEU A 40 20.50 26.55 -8.68
CA LEU A 40 19.99 26.37 -7.33
C LEU A 40 21.12 26.29 -6.29
N GLU A 41 22.10 25.41 -6.52
CA GLU A 41 23.25 25.23 -5.63
C GLU A 41 24.05 26.55 -5.47
N ALA A 42 24.25 27.30 -6.56
CA ALA A 42 24.87 28.61 -6.51
C ALA A 42 24.08 29.64 -5.72
N SER A 43 22.76 29.64 -5.85
CA SER A 43 21.86 30.54 -5.11
C SER A 43 21.84 30.27 -3.60
N LEU A 44 22.00 28.99 -3.21
CA LEU A 44 22.01 28.54 -1.81
C LEU A 44 23.43 28.52 -1.22
N GLY A 45 24.48 28.61 -2.06
CA GLY A 45 25.87 28.56 -1.63
C GLY A 45 26.33 27.20 -1.11
N VAL A 46 25.58 26.13 -1.42
CA VAL A 46 25.86 24.78 -0.93
C VAL A 46 25.53 23.73 -2.00
N ARG A 47 26.29 22.64 -2.05
CA ARG A 47 25.96 21.49 -2.89
C ARG A 47 24.83 20.68 -2.28
N LEU A 48 23.81 20.36 -3.09
CA LEU A 48 22.66 19.58 -2.69
C LEU A 48 22.77 18.12 -3.13
N LEU A 49 23.50 17.85 -4.22
CA LEU A 49 23.70 16.50 -4.76
C LEU A 49 25.17 16.16 -4.92
N ASN A 50 25.55 14.97 -4.48
CA ASN A 50 26.84 14.37 -4.76
C ASN A 50 26.73 13.49 -6.00
N ARG A 51 27.70 13.61 -6.90
CA ARG A 51 27.83 12.69 -8.05
C ARG A 51 28.62 11.46 -7.59
N THR A 52 28.03 10.29 -7.77
CA THR A 52 28.64 8.97 -7.51
C THR A 52 28.76 8.18 -8.82
N PRO A 53 29.50 7.06 -8.86
CA PRO A 53 29.52 6.18 -10.04
C PRO A 53 28.12 5.69 -10.45
N ASP A 54 27.20 5.53 -9.46
CA ASP A 54 25.84 5.03 -9.67
C ASP A 54 24.81 6.15 -9.92
N GLY A 55 25.23 7.42 -9.91
CA GLY A 55 24.35 8.55 -10.17
C GLY A 55 24.48 9.71 -9.19
N TYR A 56 23.38 10.36 -8.87
CA TYR A 56 23.31 11.50 -7.96
C TYR A 56 22.62 11.11 -6.65
N VAL A 57 23.23 11.45 -5.51
CA VAL A 57 22.72 11.17 -4.17
C VAL A 57 22.67 12.48 -3.38
N PRO A 58 21.59 12.78 -2.64
CA PRO A 58 21.46 13.98 -1.82
C PRO A 58 22.57 14.07 -0.76
N THR A 59 23.11 15.28 -0.55
CA THR A 59 23.93 15.61 0.62
C THR A 59 23.04 15.79 1.85
N LEU A 60 23.59 16.01 3.05
CA LEU A 60 22.79 16.35 4.23
C LEU A 60 21.96 17.63 3.98
N ALA A 61 22.57 18.68 3.40
CA ALA A 61 21.84 19.88 2.99
C ALA A 61 20.81 19.58 1.90
N GLY A 62 21.10 18.64 0.98
CA GLY A 62 20.18 18.17 -0.03
C GLY A 62 18.95 17.48 0.56
N GLN A 63 19.10 16.65 1.59
CA GLN A 63 17.99 16.01 2.27
C GLN A 63 17.06 17.03 2.95
N ASP A 64 17.63 18.04 3.63
CA ASP A 64 16.85 19.11 4.26
C ASP A 64 16.07 19.94 3.22
N VAL A 65 16.70 20.24 2.08
CA VAL A 65 16.06 20.97 0.98
C VAL A 65 15.00 20.09 0.31
N GLN A 66 15.25 18.79 0.14
CA GLN A 66 14.32 17.85 -0.47
C GLN A 66 13.01 17.78 0.35
N GLU A 67 13.10 17.60 1.67
CA GLU A 67 11.91 17.57 2.54
C GLU A 67 11.08 18.85 2.43
N LYS A 68 11.73 20.01 2.43
CA LYS A 68 11.03 21.31 2.31
C LYS A 68 10.45 21.52 0.92
N ALA A 69 11.19 21.15 -0.13
CA ALA A 69 10.76 21.30 -1.52
C ALA A 69 9.57 20.37 -1.82
N GLU A 70 9.55 19.16 -1.27
CA GLU A 70 8.42 18.22 -1.39
C GLU A 70 7.15 18.77 -0.73
N ARG A 71 7.28 19.43 0.42
CA ARG A 71 6.14 20.14 1.07
C ARG A 71 5.62 21.29 0.21
N LEU A 72 6.50 22.09 -0.37
CA LEU A 72 6.11 23.20 -1.26
C LEU A 72 5.44 22.67 -2.54
N GLU A 73 5.93 21.60 -3.12
CA GLU A 73 5.31 20.94 -4.27
C GLU A 73 3.89 20.46 -3.92
N ALA A 74 3.71 19.84 -2.75
CA ALA A 74 2.40 19.42 -2.26
C ALA A 74 1.43 20.59 -2.09
N GLU A 75 1.89 21.74 -1.58
CA GLU A 75 1.08 22.96 -1.45
C GLU A 75 0.73 23.57 -2.82
N ALA A 76 1.68 23.64 -3.76
CA ALA A 76 1.42 24.09 -5.13
C ALA A 76 0.37 23.20 -5.82
N LEU A 77 0.50 21.90 -5.67
CA LEU A 77 -0.49 20.93 -6.15
C LEU A 77 -1.84 21.07 -5.44
N THR A 78 -1.88 21.55 -4.20
CA THR A 78 -3.12 21.86 -3.47
C THR A 78 -3.82 23.09 -4.02
N LEU A 79 -3.05 24.14 -4.38
CA LEU A 79 -3.60 25.31 -5.08
C LEU A 79 -4.24 24.93 -6.42
N GLU A 80 -3.58 24.12 -7.24
CA GLU A 80 -4.15 23.61 -8.48
C GLU A 80 -5.43 22.81 -8.24
N ARG A 81 -5.50 22.05 -7.14
CA ARG A 81 -6.69 21.28 -6.72
C ARG A 81 -7.85 22.21 -6.35
N ASN A 82 -7.58 23.23 -5.55
CA ASN A 82 -8.61 24.15 -5.07
C ASN A 82 -9.20 25.00 -6.21
N VAL A 83 -8.40 25.28 -7.23
CA VAL A 83 -8.86 25.96 -8.45
C VAL A 83 -9.59 24.97 -9.39
N GLY A 84 -9.10 23.72 -9.51
CA GLY A 84 -9.72 22.63 -10.29
C GLY A 84 -10.84 21.88 -9.56
N GLY A 85 -10.88 21.91 -8.21
CA GLY A 85 -11.86 21.22 -7.35
C GLY A 85 -13.29 21.78 -7.44
N ARG A 86 -13.51 22.82 -8.25
CA ARG A 86 -14.84 23.26 -8.70
C ARG A 86 -15.37 22.48 -9.90
N ASP A 87 -14.70 21.43 -10.35
CA ASP A 87 -15.25 20.56 -11.38
C ASP A 87 -16.38 19.70 -10.77
N LEU A 88 -17.59 20.26 -10.85
CA LEU A 88 -18.83 19.61 -10.39
C LEU A 88 -19.24 18.40 -11.26
N ARG A 89 -18.46 18.06 -12.27
CA ARG A 89 -18.76 16.95 -13.16
C ARG A 89 -18.43 15.60 -12.53
N LEU A 90 -19.34 14.65 -12.70
CA LEU A 90 -19.16 13.25 -12.35
C LEU A 90 -18.36 12.52 -13.45
N ALA A 91 -17.20 13.05 -13.80
CA ALA A 91 -16.34 12.56 -14.87
C ALA A 91 -14.85 12.69 -14.49
N GLY A 92 -14.00 11.89 -15.16
CA GLY A 92 -12.55 11.94 -15.04
C GLY A 92 -11.94 10.78 -14.25
N LEU A 93 -10.62 10.81 -14.09
CA LEU A 93 -9.83 9.76 -13.45
C LEU A 93 -9.93 9.84 -11.92
N VAL A 94 -10.07 8.68 -11.28
CA VAL A 94 -9.90 8.48 -9.83
C VAL A 94 -8.91 7.34 -9.61
N ARG A 95 -7.79 7.65 -8.96
CA ARG A 95 -6.73 6.69 -8.58
C ARG A 95 -7.03 6.12 -7.21
N VAL A 96 -7.17 4.79 -7.14
CA VAL A 96 -7.44 4.06 -5.91
C VAL A 96 -6.27 3.13 -5.63
N THR A 97 -5.55 3.35 -4.51
CA THR A 97 -4.50 2.43 -4.06
C THR A 97 -5.00 1.56 -2.91
N CYS A 98 -4.54 0.31 -2.85
CA CYS A 98 -4.95 -0.63 -1.81
C CYS A 98 -3.98 -1.80 -1.69
N ALA A 99 -4.14 -2.61 -0.62
CA ALA A 99 -3.47 -3.90 -0.52
C ALA A 99 -3.97 -4.85 -1.62
N GLU A 100 -3.07 -5.68 -2.18
CA GLU A 100 -3.32 -6.56 -3.32
C GLU A 100 -4.57 -7.44 -3.16
N THR A 101 -4.71 -8.13 -2.01
CA THR A 101 -5.85 -9.02 -1.76
C THR A 101 -7.17 -8.26 -1.66
N LEU A 102 -7.16 -7.02 -1.09
CA LEU A 102 -8.34 -6.17 -1.08
C LEU A 102 -8.69 -5.72 -2.50
N ALA A 103 -7.69 -5.41 -3.33
CA ALA A 103 -7.89 -5.03 -4.73
C ALA A 103 -8.64 -6.11 -5.48
N THR A 104 -8.10 -7.32 -5.48
CA THR A 104 -8.58 -8.43 -6.33
C THR A 104 -9.92 -8.98 -5.86
N GLN A 105 -10.09 -9.18 -4.57
CA GLN A 105 -11.23 -9.91 -4.01
C GLN A 105 -12.41 -9.01 -3.63
N ILE A 106 -12.17 -7.71 -3.40
CA ILE A 106 -13.16 -6.82 -2.81
C ILE A 106 -13.39 -5.59 -3.70
N LEU A 107 -12.33 -4.81 -3.97
CA LEU A 107 -12.51 -3.54 -4.64
C LEU A 107 -12.84 -3.70 -6.12
N THR A 108 -12.19 -4.62 -6.83
CA THR A 108 -12.48 -4.85 -8.26
C THR A 108 -13.94 -5.21 -8.49
N PRO A 109 -14.57 -6.18 -7.77
CA PRO A 109 -15.99 -6.46 -7.92
C PRO A 109 -16.89 -5.26 -7.58
N CYS A 110 -16.53 -4.47 -6.57
CA CYS A 110 -17.29 -3.25 -6.22
C CYS A 110 -17.18 -2.18 -7.30
N LEU A 111 -15.95 -1.89 -7.74
CA LEU A 111 -15.68 -0.82 -8.71
C LEU A 111 -16.16 -1.15 -10.12
N ALA A 112 -16.21 -2.44 -10.49
CA ALA A 112 -16.75 -2.87 -11.78
C ALA A 112 -18.21 -2.44 -11.99
N THR A 113 -18.97 -2.24 -10.92
CA THR A 113 -20.37 -1.77 -10.99
C THR A 113 -20.49 -0.27 -11.26
N LEU A 114 -19.44 0.50 -10.99
CA LEU A 114 -19.42 1.96 -11.13
C LEU A 114 -19.75 2.40 -12.56
N HIS A 115 -19.17 1.73 -13.55
CA HIS A 115 -19.31 2.08 -14.95
C HIS A 115 -20.77 2.08 -15.46
N LYS A 116 -21.65 1.28 -14.83
CA LYS A 116 -23.08 1.25 -15.19
C LYS A 116 -23.81 2.52 -14.79
N GLN A 117 -23.40 3.18 -13.72
CA GLN A 117 -24.07 4.36 -13.16
C GLN A 117 -23.32 5.66 -13.52
N HIS A 118 -22.00 5.58 -13.66
CA HIS A 118 -21.10 6.71 -13.90
C HIS A 118 -20.08 6.35 -14.98
N PRO A 119 -20.49 6.24 -16.25
CA PRO A 119 -19.62 5.77 -17.35
C PRO A 119 -18.43 6.70 -17.61
N ASP A 120 -18.53 7.97 -17.24
CA ASP A 120 -17.49 8.98 -17.45
C ASP A 120 -16.44 9.02 -16.32
N ILE A 121 -16.61 8.22 -15.26
CA ILE A 121 -15.60 8.06 -14.22
C ILE A 121 -14.69 6.88 -14.58
N MET A 122 -13.41 7.16 -14.79
CA MET A 122 -12.37 6.15 -15.01
C MET A 122 -11.68 5.83 -13.68
N ILE A 123 -11.50 4.55 -13.38
CA ILE A 123 -10.78 4.08 -12.20
C ILE A 123 -9.40 3.56 -12.61
N GLU A 124 -8.35 4.07 -11.97
CA GLU A 124 -7.03 3.47 -11.96
C GLU A 124 -6.82 2.79 -10.61
N LEU A 125 -6.94 1.46 -10.59
CA LEU A 125 -6.73 0.66 -9.38
C LEU A 125 -5.26 0.26 -9.30
N ILE A 126 -4.58 0.65 -8.22
CA ILE A 126 -3.14 0.46 -8.03
C ILE A 126 -2.93 -0.43 -6.80
N PRO A 127 -2.89 -1.77 -6.99
CA PRO A 127 -2.53 -2.70 -5.92
C PRO A 127 -1.05 -2.52 -5.57
N ASN A 128 -0.75 -2.13 -4.34
CA ASN A 128 0.62 -1.94 -3.88
C ASN A 128 0.73 -2.27 -2.38
N ALA A 129 1.76 -3.01 -2.00
CA ALA A 129 2.09 -3.24 -0.59
C ALA A 129 2.57 -1.94 0.07
N ARG A 130 3.35 -1.13 -0.66
CA ARG A 130 3.80 0.18 -0.20
C ARG A 130 2.65 1.18 -0.19
N GLU A 131 2.60 2.00 0.85
CA GLU A 131 1.64 3.09 0.95
C GLU A 131 2.02 4.22 -0.02
N LEU A 132 1.16 4.47 -1.02
CA LEU A 132 1.31 5.61 -1.91
C LEU A 132 0.81 6.87 -1.20
N SER A 133 1.51 7.98 -1.41
CA SER A 133 1.18 9.26 -0.78
C SER A 133 -0.06 9.89 -1.41
N LEU A 134 -1.09 10.09 -0.60
CA LEU A 134 -2.28 10.87 -1.00
C LEU A 134 -1.96 12.37 -1.06
N SER A 135 -1.07 12.84 -0.18
CA SER A 135 -0.63 14.23 -0.16
C SER A 135 0.22 14.58 -1.38
N MET A 136 1.00 13.62 -1.91
CA MET A 136 1.80 13.78 -3.15
C MET A 136 1.01 13.46 -4.43
N ARG A 137 -0.31 13.22 -4.33
CA ARG A 137 -1.20 12.84 -5.45
C ARG A 137 -0.80 11.59 -6.21
N GLU A 138 -0.06 10.69 -5.62
CA GLU A 138 0.17 9.37 -6.21
C GLU A 138 -1.15 8.58 -6.30
N ALA A 139 -2.10 8.83 -5.37
CA ALA A 139 -3.46 8.32 -5.41
C ALA A 139 -4.47 9.34 -4.85
N ASP A 140 -5.75 9.20 -5.19
CA ASP A 140 -6.86 10.01 -4.68
C ASP A 140 -7.52 9.36 -3.45
N VAL A 141 -7.62 8.04 -3.46
CA VAL A 141 -8.25 7.22 -2.41
C VAL A 141 -7.31 6.08 -2.05
N SER A 142 -7.21 5.78 -0.76
CA SER A 142 -6.45 4.63 -0.27
C SER A 142 -7.32 3.71 0.59
N VAL A 143 -7.17 2.38 0.42
CA VAL A 143 -7.82 1.36 1.25
C VAL A 143 -6.76 0.44 1.85
N ARG A 144 -6.58 0.51 3.17
CA ARG A 144 -5.48 -0.16 3.87
C ARG A 144 -5.93 -0.92 5.10
N LEU A 145 -5.11 -1.89 5.54
CA LEU A 145 -5.31 -2.63 6.79
C LEU A 145 -4.64 -1.94 8.00
N LYS A 146 -3.91 -0.87 7.77
CA LYS A 146 -3.29 -0.03 8.80
C LYS A 146 -3.90 1.36 8.77
N ARG A 147 -4.17 1.93 9.92
CA ARG A 147 -4.63 3.31 10.06
C ARG A 147 -3.49 4.27 9.70
N SER A 148 -3.79 5.31 8.93
CA SER A 148 -2.87 6.44 8.73
C SER A 148 -3.05 7.46 9.84
N ASP A 149 -1.93 8.03 10.32
CA ASP A 149 -1.90 9.04 11.37
C ASP A 149 -1.57 10.45 10.81
N GLN A 150 -1.56 10.62 9.48
CA GLN A 150 -1.27 11.91 8.84
C GLN A 150 -2.43 12.90 9.04
N HIS A 151 -2.10 14.15 9.42
CA HIS A 151 -3.09 15.16 9.83
C HIS A 151 -3.94 15.74 8.69
N ASP A 152 -3.48 15.65 7.45
CA ASP A 152 -4.14 16.15 6.24
C ASP A 152 -5.08 15.11 5.61
N LEU A 153 -5.16 13.92 6.20
CA LEU A 153 -5.98 12.83 5.71
C LEU A 153 -7.26 12.66 6.54
N VAL A 154 -8.35 12.37 5.84
CA VAL A 154 -9.60 11.91 6.43
C VAL A 154 -9.59 10.39 6.41
N VAL A 155 -9.62 9.80 7.59
CA VAL A 155 -9.51 8.35 7.81
C VAL A 155 -10.81 7.82 8.38
N ARG A 156 -11.39 6.79 7.74
CA ARG A 156 -12.62 6.14 8.18
C ARG A 156 -12.45 4.63 8.26
N SER A 157 -12.82 4.03 9.39
CA SER A 157 -12.95 2.57 9.48
C SER A 157 -14.19 2.11 8.72
N ILE A 158 -14.03 1.13 7.84
CA ILE A 158 -15.11 0.61 6.99
C ILE A 158 -15.39 -0.88 7.18
N GLY A 159 -14.57 -1.58 7.97
CA GLY A 159 -14.71 -3.00 8.27
C GLY A 159 -13.47 -3.56 8.93
N SER A 160 -13.39 -4.89 8.99
CA SER A 160 -12.21 -5.62 9.46
C SER A 160 -12.03 -6.91 8.69
N VAL A 161 -10.79 -7.41 8.65
CA VAL A 161 -10.40 -8.68 8.06
C VAL A 161 -9.96 -9.63 9.17
N ALA A 162 -10.55 -10.81 9.22
CA ALA A 162 -10.08 -11.89 10.09
C ALA A 162 -8.97 -12.68 9.40
N PHE A 163 -7.99 -13.13 10.19
CA PHE A 163 -6.93 -14.02 9.75
C PHE A 163 -7.06 -15.40 10.39
N GLY A 164 -6.34 -16.37 9.84
CA GLY A 164 -6.23 -17.72 10.36
C GLY A 164 -4.88 -18.34 10.00
N LEU A 165 -4.52 -19.43 10.66
CA LEU A 165 -3.37 -20.25 10.31
C LEU A 165 -3.78 -21.32 9.32
N TYR A 166 -3.03 -21.45 8.23
CA TYR A 166 -3.33 -22.38 7.15
C TYR A 166 -2.11 -23.17 6.74
N ALA A 167 -2.37 -24.38 6.27
CA ALA A 167 -1.40 -25.24 5.58
C ALA A 167 -2.12 -26.11 4.56
N SER A 168 -1.40 -26.65 3.58
CA SER A 168 -1.96 -27.68 2.72
C SER A 168 -1.98 -29.05 3.44
N PRO A 169 -2.96 -29.93 3.14
CA PRO A 169 -2.99 -31.28 3.69
C PRO A 169 -1.72 -32.08 3.38
N GLU A 170 -1.12 -31.84 2.22
CA GLU A 170 0.14 -32.50 1.84
C GLU A 170 1.30 -32.06 2.76
N TYR A 171 1.37 -30.78 3.09
CA TYR A 171 2.36 -30.29 4.05
C TYR A 171 2.19 -30.96 5.41
N LEU A 172 0.97 -31.03 5.94
CA LEU A 172 0.68 -31.63 7.24
C LEU A 172 1.01 -33.13 7.25
N LYS A 173 0.72 -33.86 6.17
CA LYS A 173 1.11 -35.30 6.03
C LYS A 173 2.63 -35.50 6.09
N ARG A 174 3.41 -34.57 5.52
CA ARG A 174 4.87 -34.64 5.47
C ARG A 174 5.53 -34.17 6.76
N SER A 175 5.02 -33.14 7.36
CA SER A 175 5.67 -32.42 8.47
C SER A 175 5.04 -32.71 9.83
N GLY A 176 3.90 -33.39 9.86
CA GLY A 176 3.09 -33.66 11.05
C GLY A 176 2.28 -32.40 11.49
N GLU A 177 1.35 -32.64 12.42
CA GLU A 177 0.59 -31.55 13.05
C GLU A 177 1.51 -30.65 13.86
N PRO A 178 1.28 -29.32 13.86
CA PRO A 178 2.09 -28.39 14.65
C PRO A 178 1.93 -28.59 16.15
N ASP A 179 3.03 -28.79 16.85
CA ASP A 179 3.10 -28.80 18.31
C ASP A 179 3.22 -27.34 18.83
N PHE A 180 2.07 -26.71 19.09
CA PHE A 180 2.05 -25.31 19.55
C PHE A 180 2.61 -25.13 20.94
N GLU A 181 2.49 -26.11 21.85
CA GLU A 181 3.06 -26.04 23.20
C GLU A 181 4.59 -26.08 23.16
N GLY A 182 5.14 -26.91 22.27
CA GLY A 182 6.58 -26.98 22.02
C GLY A 182 7.12 -25.84 21.15
N GLY A 183 6.28 -24.91 20.67
CA GLY A 183 6.67 -23.80 19.79
C GLY A 183 6.92 -24.22 18.35
N CYS A 184 6.26 -25.27 17.88
CA CYS A 184 6.27 -25.79 16.50
C CYS A 184 7.66 -26.20 15.99
N PRO A 185 8.44 -27.02 16.72
CA PRO A 185 9.74 -27.50 16.26
C PRO A 185 9.57 -28.31 14.98
N GLY A 186 10.48 -28.12 14.02
CA GLY A 186 10.44 -28.82 12.74
C GLY A 186 9.48 -28.24 11.69
N GLN A 187 8.57 -27.38 12.10
CA GLN A 187 7.65 -26.71 11.17
C GLN A 187 8.37 -25.59 10.36
N ARG A 188 7.76 -25.23 9.26
CA ARG A 188 8.20 -24.14 8.38
C ARG A 188 7.16 -23.05 8.30
N LEU A 189 7.59 -21.79 8.22
CA LEU A 189 6.73 -20.61 8.13
C LEU A 189 6.91 -19.90 6.79
N ILE A 190 5.80 -19.42 6.26
CA ILE A 190 5.75 -18.43 5.19
C ILE A 190 5.46 -17.09 5.85
N THR A 191 6.38 -16.12 5.71
CA THR A 191 6.29 -14.82 6.37
C THR A 191 6.32 -13.69 5.36
N HIS A 192 5.95 -12.50 5.81
CA HIS A 192 6.05 -11.31 4.98
C HIS A 192 7.35 -10.54 5.21
N GLN A 193 7.79 -9.83 4.17
CA GLN A 193 8.90 -8.87 4.19
C GLN A 193 8.36 -7.43 4.21
N ASP A 194 9.27 -6.47 4.38
CA ASP A 194 9.07 -5.03 4.24
C ASP A 194 7.96 -4.49 5.16
N GLU A 195 7.14 -3.62 4.65
CA GLU A 195 6.07 -2.94 5.39
C GLU A 195 5.04 -3.90 6.03
N LEU A 196 4.95 -5.13 5.55
CA LEU A 196 4.06 -6.17 6.09
C LEU A 196 4.70 -6.95 7.23
N ARG A 197 6.02 -6.79 7.47
CA ARG A 197 6.75 -7.51 8.53
C ARG A 197 6.24 -7.15 9.92
N ASP A 198 5.95 -5.88 10.15
CA ASP A 198 5.50 -5.35 11.45
C ASP A 198 3.98 -5.44 11.65
N ALA A 199 3.27 -6.06 10.72
CA ALA A 199 1.84 -6.30 10.86
C ALA A 199 1.56 -7.27 12.02
N SER A 200 0.48 -7.02 12.77
CA SER A 200 0.10 -7.80 13.95
C SER A 200 0.00 -9.31 13.70
N GLN A 201 -0.42 -9.71 12.50
CA GLN A 201 -0.51 -11.11 12.09
C GLN A 201 0.87 -11.79 11.95
N MET A 202 1.92 -11.03 11.59
CA MET A 202 3.28 -11.58 11.49
C MET A 202 3.88 -11.77 12.88
N SER A 203 3.73 -10.79 13.77
CA SER A 203 4.14 -10.91 15.17
C SER A 203 3.40 -12.07 15.87
N TRP A 204 2.10 -12.22 15.59
CA TRP A 204 1.31 -13.34 16.09
C TRP A 204 1.85 -14.69 15.59
N LEU A 205 2.11 -14.82 14.29
CA LEU A 205 2.62 -16.06 13.68
C LEU A 205 3.97 -16.47 14.26
N THR A 206 4.90 -15.52 14.40
CA THR A 206 6.24 -15.80 14.95
C THR A 206 6.21 -16.12 16.45
N ASN A 207 5.29 -15.51 17.21
CA ASN A 207 5.08 -15.82 18.62
C ASN A 207 4.40 -17.17 18.81
N LEU A 208 3.50 -17.57 17.91
CA LEU A 208 2.83 -18.87 17.94
C LEU A 208 3.81 -20.02 17.65
N ALA A 209 4.79 -19.79 16.78
CA ALA A 209 5.71 -20.80 16.29
C ALA A 209 7.18 -20.37 16.39
N PRO A 210 7.71 -20.06 17.60
CA PRO A 210 9.03 -19.47 17.78
C PRO A 210 10.18 -20.43 17.43
N ARG A 211 9.95 -21.73 17.36
CA ARG A 211 10.95 -22.75 16.99
C ARG A 211 10.83 -23.24 15.55
N ALA A 212 9.84 -22.74 14.82
CA ALA A 212 9.70 -23.04 13.39
C ALA A 212 10.75 -22.27 12.57
N ARG A 213 11.10 -22.80 11.40
CA ARG A 213 12.05 -22.16 10.48
C ARG A 213 11.28 -21.46 9.35
N VAL A 214 11.71 -20.27 8.97
CA VAL A 214 11.14 -19.60 7.80
C VAL A 214 11.60 -20.34 6.54
N SER A 215 10.65 -20.72 5.69
CA SER A 215 10.90 -21.34 4.38
C SER A 215 10.84 -20.32 3.25
N MET A 216 10.02 -19.29 3.41
CA MET A 216 9.81 -18.28 2.39
C MET A 216 9.46 -16.92 3.01
N HIS A 217 10.05 -15.86 2.46
CA HIS A 217 9.60 -14.48 2.67
C HIS A 217 8.98 -13.95 1.38
N THR A 218 7.86 -13.22 1.49
CA THR A 218 7.21 -12.60 0.32
C THR A 218 6.60 -11.25 0.71
N SER A 219 6.53 -10.32 -0.23
CA SER A 219 5.79 -9.06 -0.11
C SER A 219 4.36 -9.15 -0.64
N SER A 220 3.98 -10.29 -1.24
CA SER A 220 2.65 -10.53 -1.80
C SER A 220 1.86 -11.53 -0.96
N HIS A 221 0.64 -11.14 -0.58
CA HIS A 221 -0.28 -12.03 0.15
C HIS A 221 -0.76 -13.20 -0.73
N GLU A 222 -0.98 -12.96 -2.02
CA GLU A 222 -1.36 -14.02 -2.98
C GLU A 222 -0.22 -15.02 -3.19
N ALA A 223 1.03 -14.58 -3.20
CA ALA A 223 2.18 -15.48 -3.23
C ALA A 223 2.27 -16.32 -1.95
N ALA A 224 1.92 -15.78 -0.78
CA ALA A 224 1.86 -16.56 0.46
C ALA A 224 0.76 -17.63 0.41
N VAL A 225 -0.42 -17.30 -0.13
CA VAL A 225 -1.51 -18.27 -0.37
C VAL A 225 -1.02 -19.40 -1.29
N THR A 226 -0.43 -19.05 -2.42
CA THR A 226 0.10 -20.02 -3.38
C THR A 226 1.19 -20.90 -2.78
N ALA A 227 2.12 -20.31 -2.01
CA ALA A 227 3.17 -21.08 -1.34
C ALA A 227 2.61 -22.06 -0.31
N ALA A 228 1.59 -21.67 0.45
CA ALA A 228 0.92 -22.55 1.41
C ALA A 228 0.20 -23.72 0.69
N LEU A 229 -0.50 -23.45 -0.42
CA LEU A 229 -1.13 -24.46 -1.28
C LEU A 229 -0.13 -25.50 -1.77
N HIS A 230 1.07 -25.07 -2.16
CA HIS A 230 2.14 -25.94 -2.63
C HIS A 230 3.02 -26.52 -1.50
N GLY A 231 2.56 -26.45 -0.25
CA GLY A 231 3.20 -27.13 0.87
C GLY A 231 4.52 -26.53 1.32
N ALA A 232 4.74 -25.22 1.14
CA ALA A 232 5.95 -24.55 1.59
C ALA A 232 6.00 -24.34 3.12
N GLY A 233 4.84 -24.38 3.81
CA GLY A 233 4.79 -24.21 5.26
C GLY A 233 3.44 -23.71 5.77
N LEU A 234 3.44 -23.31 7.04
CA LEU A 234 2.33 -22.66 7.72
C LEU A 234 2.29 -21.18 7.34
N ALA A 235 1.11 -20.65 7.07
CA ALA A 235 0.91 -19.24 6.73
C ALA A 235 -0.25 -18.62 7.50
N CYS A 236 -0.07 -17.39 7.96
CA CYS A 236 -1.17 -16.56 8.46
C CYS A 236 -1.82 -15.83 7.29
N LEU A 237 -3.04 -16.24 6.92
CA LEU A 237 -3.73 -15.77 5.73
C LEU A 237 -5.08 -15.14 6.09
N ALA A 238 -5.55 -14.19 5.25
CA ALA A 238 -6.87 -13.62 5.37
C ALA A 238 -7.96 -14.67 5.09
N ARG A 239 -8.88 -14.85 6.03
CA ARG A 239 -9.91 -15.91 5.98
C ARG A 239 -10.80 -15.82 4.75
N PHE A 240 -11.23 -14.60 4.39
CA PHE A 240 -12.11 -14.40 3.22
C PHE A 240 -11.48 -14.85 1.90
N ARG A 241 -10.15 -15.01 1.87
CA ARG A 241 -9.39 -15.51 0.72
C ARG A 241 -9.05 -16.99 0.88
N ALA A 242 -8.51 -17.37 2.04
CA ALA A 242 -7.99 -18.72 2.27
C ALA A 242 -9.09 -19.77 2.53
N ASP A 243 -10.21 -19.41 3.18
CA ASP A 243 -11.34 -20.33 3.41
C ASP A 243 -12.02 -20.79 2.10
N ARG A 244 -11.74 -20.13 0.98
CA ARG A 244 -12.25 -20.50 -0.35
C ARG A 244 -11.35 -21.47 -1.12
N GLU A 245 -10.16 -21.74 -0.59
CA GLU A 245 -9.17 -22.61 -1.24
C GLU A 245 -9.32 -24.04 -0.72
N GLU A 246 -9.86 -24.94 -1.55
CA GLU A 246 -10.05 -26.36 -1.21
C GLU A 246 -8.73 -27.07 -0.84
N GLY A 247 -7.60 -26.58 -1.35
CA GLY A 247 -6.26 -27.09 -1.05
C GLY A 247 -5.63 -26.57 0.24
N LEU A 248 -6.35 -25.77 1.04
CA LEU A 248 -5.89 -25.27 2.33
C LEU A 248 -6.78 -25.75 3.48
N THR A 249 -6.15 -26.16 4.56
CA THR A 249 -6.81 -26.48 5.83
C THR A 249 -6.52 -25.38 6.84
N ARG A 250 -7.57 -24.82 7.44
CA ARG A 250 -7.43 -23.92 8.58
C ARG A 250 -7.15 -24.74 9.84
N LEU A 251 -6.07 -24.40 10.53
CA LEU A 251 -5.64 -25.08 11.74
C LEU A 251 -6.28 -24.44 12.97
N ALA A 252 -6.69 -25.29 13.92
CA ALA A 252 -7.05 -24.84 15.26
C ALA A 252 -5.77 -24.36 15.98
N VAL A 253 -5.87 -23.22 16.65
CA VAL A 253 -4.72 -22.58 17.31
C VAL A 253 -5.08 -22.23 18.76
N PRO A 254 -4.12 -22.31 19.69
CA PRO A 254 -4.37 -21.99 21.11
C PRO A 254 -4.67 -20.52 21.37
N THR A 255 -4.17 -19.64 20.51
CA THR A 255 -4.39 -18.19 20.59
C THR A 255 -5.02 -17.73 19.27
N PRO A 256 -6.22 -17.13 19.31
CA PRO A 256 -6.88 -16.65 18.10
C PRO A 256 -5.99 -15.73 17.27
N ALA A 257 -6.04 -15.88 15.95
CA ALA A 257 -5.36 -14.98 15.04
C ALA A 257 -5.94 -13.56 15.15
N PRO A 258 -5.13 -12.50 15.00
CA PRO A 258 -5.60 -11.14 15.06
C PRO A 258 -6.53 -10.82 13.89
N SER A 259 -7.34 -9.78 14.06
CA SER A 259 -8.04 -9.12 12.96
C SER A 259 -7.37 -7.79 12.64
N ALA A 260 -7.49 -7.33 11.40
CA ALA A 260 -7.03 -6.00 10.99
C ALA A 260 -8.19 -5.15 10.52
N GLY A 261 -8.25 -3.88 10.97
CA GLY A 261 -9.25 -2.91 10.50
C GLY A 261 -9.03 -2.55 9.03
N ILE A 262 -10.11 -2.36 8.27
CA ILE A 262 -10.04 -1.81 6.91
C ILE A 262 -10.29 -0.31 7.01
N TRP A 263 -9.34 0.48 6.52
CA TRP A 263 -9.36 1.93 6.59
C TRP A 263 -9.48 2.53 5.20
N LEU A 264 -10.51 3.36 5.02
CA LEU A 264 -10.72 4.18 3.82
C LEU A 264 -10.14 5.56 4.10
N VAL A 265 -9.23 6.00 3.24
CA VAL A 265 -8.44 7.21 3.44
C VAL A 265 -8.52 8.08 2.20
N VAL A 266 -8.68 9.37 2.41
CA VAL A 266 -8.72 10.40 1.35
C VAL A 266 -8.10 11.70 1.87
N HIS A 267 -7.43 12.44 1.00
CA HIS A 267 -6.97 13.78 1.38
C HIS A 267 -8.17 14.72 1.63
N ARG A 268 -8.08 15.58 2.68
CA ARG A 268 -9.21 16.47 3.08
C ARG A 268 -9.75 17.30 1.91
N ASP A 269 -8.88 17.80 1.03
CA ASP A 269 -9.26 18.66 -0.10
C ASP A 269 -10.02 17.88 -1.19
N ASN A 270 -9.77 16.59 -1.33
CA ASN A 270 -10.38 15.74 -2.33
C ASN A 270 -11.73 15.16 -1.87
N ARG A 271 -12.01 15.19 -0.55
CA ARG A 271 -13.18 14.58 0.04
C ARG A 271 -14.51 15.04 -0.58
N GLU A 272 -14.59 16.33 -0.93
CA GLU A 272 -15.83 16.94 -1.46
C GLU A 272 -15.89 16.92 -3.00
N THR A 273 -14.88 16.40 -3.67
CA THR A 273 -14.88 16.24 -5.14
C THR A 273 -15.93 15.22 -5.56
N PRO A 274 -16.92 15.54 -6.39
CA PRO A 274 -18.09 14.68 -6.66
C PRO A 274 -17.72 13.28 -7.13
N ARG A 275 -16.80 13.12 -8.09
CA ARG A 275 -16.36 11.81 -8.58
C ARG A 275 -15.69 10.97 -7.50
N ILE A 276 -14.91 11.61 -6.61
CA ILE A 276 -14.25 10.92 -5.49
C ILE A 276 -15.29 10.48 -4.46
N ARG A 277 -16.26 11.32 -4.12
CA ARG A 277 -17.37 10.97 -3.19
C ARG A 277 -18.15 9.75 -3.67
N VAL A 278 -18.45 9.66 -4.97
CA VAL A 278 -19.11 8.48 -5.54
C VAL A 278 -18.28 7.23 -5.30
N VAL A 279 -16.96 7.28 -5.60
CA VAL A 279 -16.05 6.15 -5.40
C VAL A 279 -15.93 5.79 -3.92
N LEU A 280 -15.79 6.77 -3.01
CA LEU A 280 -15.74 6.54 -1.56
C LEU A 280 -17.01 5.84 -1.06
N THR A 281 -18.19 6.29 -1.51
CA THR A 281 -19.48 5.69 -1.14
C THR A 281 -19.57 4.26 -1.63
N LEU A 282 -19.23 4.02 -2.89
CA LEU A 282 -19.26 2.69 -3.50
C LEU A 282 -18.33 1.69 -2.78
N ILE A 283 -17.12 2.12 -2.45
CA ILE A 283 -16.16 1.29 -1.69
C ILE A 283 -16.70 1.01 -0.29
N TYR A 284 -17.19 2.04 0.40
CA TYR A 284 -17.75 1.91 1.74
C TYR A 284 -18.90 0.90 1.79
N ASP A 285 -19.88 1.06 0.90
CA ASP A 285 -21.05 0.18 0.84
C ASP A 285 -20.66 -1.24 0.39
N GLY A 286 -19.71 -1.36 -0.53
CA GLY A 286 -19.19 -2.64 -0.99
C GLY A 286 -18.53 -3.44 0.12
N VAL A 287 -17.63 -2.82 0.87
CA VAL A 287 -16.94 -3.48 2.01
C VAL A 287 -17.94 -3.84 3.12
N ARG A 288 -18.88 -2.96 3.42
CA ARG A 288 -19.90 -3.24 4.46
C ARG A 288 -20.82 -4.41 4.11
N ARG A 289 -21.19 -4.54 2.85
CA ARG A 289 -21.99 -5.70 2.38
C ARG A 289 -21.26 -7.03 2.55
N LEU A 290 -19.93 -7.00 2.45
CA LEU A 290 -19.06 -8.19 2.60
C LEU A 290 -18.64 -8.44 4.05
N GLY A 291 -19.09 -7.65 5.03
CA GLY A 291 -18.62 -7.68 6.42
C GLY A 291 -18.55 -9.08 7.04
N HIS A 292 -19.59 -9.89 6.87
CA HIS A 292 -19.62 -11.28 7.38
C HIS A 292 -18.61 -12.21 6.68
N GLN A 293 -18.29 -11.96 5.42
CA GLN A 293 -17.29 -12.74 4.68
C GLN A 293 -15.87 -12.33 5.06
N LEU A 294 -15.65 -11.04 5.33
CA LEU A 294 -14.35 -10.47 5.67
C LEU A 294 -13.92 -10.84 7.09
N ASN A 295 -14.89 -10.88 7.99
CA ASN A 295 -14.70 -11.24 9.40
C ASN A 295 -15.78 -12.23 9.82
N PRO A 296 -15.72 -13.48 9.32
CA PRO A 296 -16.66 -14.51 9.70
C PRO A 296 -16.48 -14.82 11.19
N SER A 297 -17.58 -14.81 11.94
CA SER A 297 -17.60 -15.34 13.30
C SER A 297 -17.21 -16.82 13.24
N ASP A 298 -16.39 -17.28 14.18
CA ASP A 298 -16.20 -18.70 14.40
C ASP A 298 -17.52 -19.24 14.98
N ALA A 299 -18.51 -19.48 14.12
CA ALA A 299 -19.65 -20.30 14.50
C ALA A 299 -19.07 -21.69 14.82
N VAL A 300 -19.07 -22.02 16.09
CA VAL A 300 -18.91 -23.39 16.55
C VAL A 300 -19.98 -24.19 15.81
N THR A 301 -19.56 -24.95 14.80
CA THR A 301 -20.40 -26.03 14.26
C THR A 301 -20.35 -27.12 15.32
N ASP A 302 -21.41 -27.15 16.18
CA ASP A 302 -21.71 -28.28 17.03
C ASP A 302 -21.91 -29.55 16.19
#